data_c8b48b801bfc9b33b2f51b9d5d1f5b12
#
_entry.id   c8b48b801bfc9b33b2f51b9d5d1f5b12
#
_cell.length_a   1.000
_cell.length_b   1.000
_cell.length_c   1.000
_cell.angle_alpha   90.00
_cell.angle_beta   90.00
_cell.angle_gamma   90.00
#
_symmetry.space_group_name_H-M   'P 1'
#
loop_
_entity.id
_entity.type
_entity.pdbx_description
1 polymer ?
#
loop_
_entity_poly.entity_id
_entity_poly.type
_entity_poly.pdbx_seq_one_letter_code
_entity_poly.pdbx_strand_id
1 'polypeptide(L)'
;TDSHDVHFRSAGILDKAGVKMAHSVDMGAWGASEVRNIVYSAARSMAYGLPREMALRSITLHPAQMIGVGERLGSLTVKKEATFIAVNGDLFDIRANVQRMWIEGKEVDLQSRHTRLFEKYRHRPRPAGLKK
;
A
#
# COMPACT_ATOMS: atom_id res chain seq x y z
N THR A 1 13.90 14.42 -26.31
CA THR A 1 13.33 13.09 -26.00
C THR A 1 13.43 12.91 -24.50
N ASP A 2 12.33 12.65 -23.82
CA ASP A 2 12.33 12.45 -22.39
C ASP A 2 13.12 11.19 -22.01
N SER A 3 13.72 11.21 -20.82
CA SER A 3 14.40 10.02 -20.29
C SER A 3 13.41 8.87 -20.12
N HIS A 4 13.84 7.62 -20.41
CA HIS A 4 13.00 6.43 -20.25
C HIS A 4 12.48 6.23 -18.82
N ASP A 5 13.10 6.84 -17.83
CA ASP A 5 12.76 6.75 -16.41
C ASP A 5 11.90 7.93 -15.89
N VAL A 6 11.48 8.86 -16.79
CA VAL A 6 10.72 10.05 -16.40
C VAL A 6 9.46 9.72 -15.59
N HIS A 7 8.75 8.65 -15.94
CA HIS A 7 7.56 8.23 -15.22
C HIS A 7 7.85 7.81 -13.77
N PHE A 8 8.99 7.22 -13.51
CA PHE A 8 9.39 6.82 -12.16
C PHE A 8 9.90 7.99 -11.33
N ARG A 9 10.53 8.99 -11.99
CA ARG A 9 11.07 10.19 -11.33
C ARG A 9 10.03 11.29 -11.12
N SER A 10 8.89 11.22 -11.80
CA SER A 10 7.85 12.27 -11.78
C SER A 10 7.39 12.62 -10.35
N ALA A 11 7.19 11.63 -9.49
CA ALA A 11 6.79 11.87 -8.11
C ALA A 11 7.82 12.69 -7.33
N GLY A 12 9.10 12.40 -7.45
CA GLY A 12 10.17 13.19 -6.82
C GLY A 12 10.34 14.59 -7.42
N ILE A 13 10.05 14.78 -8.71
CA ILE A 13 10.05 16.09 -9.37
C ILE A 13 8.90 16.95 -8.87
N LEU A 14 7.69 16.37 -8.78
CA LEU A 14 6.50 17.06 -8.26
C LEU A 14 6.69 17.46 -6.80
N ASP A 15 7.23 16.58 -5.98
CA ASP A 15 7.54 16.87 -4.58
C ASP A 15 8.51 18.07 -4.44
N LYS A 16 9.61 18.08 -5.21
CA LYS A 16 10.56 19.21 -5.23
C LYS A 16 9.93 20.52 -5.70
N ALA A 17 8.91 20.44 -6.54
CA ALA A 17 8.13 21.60 -7.00
C ALA A 17 7.03 22.02 -5.99
N GLY A 18 6.94 21.37 -4.83
CA GLY A 18 5.91 21.64 -3.81
C GLY A 18 4.51 21.19 -4.19
N VAL A 19 4.37 20.32 -5.20
CA VAL A 19 3.08 19.81 -5.64
C VAL A 19 2.66 18.63 -4.77
N LYS A 20 1.53 18.78 -4.09
CA LYS A 20 0.93 17.68 -3.33
C LYS A 20 0.39 16.62 -4.30
N MET A 21 0.80 15.38 -4.11
CA MET A 21 0.39 14.27 -4.97
C MET A 21 -0.02 13.05 -4.14
N ALA A 22 -0.78 12.17 -4.75
CA ALA A 22 -1.15 10.86 -4.19
C ALA A 22 -0.87 9.77 -5.22
N HIS A 23 -0.40 8.62 -4.74
CA HIS A 23 -0.35 7.43 -5.57
C HIS A 23 -1.77 6.87 -5.70
N SER A 24 -2.12 6.43 -6.89
CA SER A 24 -3.37 5.73 -7.17
C SER A 24 -3.11 4.53 -8.09
N VAL A 25 -4.10 3.68 -8.21
CA VAL A 25 -4.12 2.59 -9.19
C VAL A 25 -5.18 2.87 -10.23
N ASP A 26 -5.05 2.25 -11.39
CA ASP A 26 -6.02 2.39 -12.46
C ASP A 26 -7.44 2.00 -12.00
N MET A 27 -8.44 2.75 -12.45
CA MET A 27 -9.86 2.52 -12.17
C MET A 27 -10.49 1.45 -13.09
N GLY A 28 -9.73 0.84 -13.99
CA GLY A 28 -10.20 -0.23 -14.86
C GLY A 28 -10.49 -1.54 -14.11
N ALA A 29 -11.00 -2.53 -14.85
CA ALA A 29 -11.36 -3.84 -14.28
C ALA A 29 -10.24 -4.52 -13.48
N TRP A 30 -9.00 -4.21 -13.77
CA TRP A 30 -7.80 -4.72 -13.08
C TRP A 30 -7.37 -3.84 -11.90
N GLY A 31 -7.79 -2.58 -11.82
CA GLY A 31 -7.36 -1.63 -10.80
C GLY A 31 -7.72 -2.08 -9.38
N ALA A 32 -8.89 -2.67 -9.19
CA ALA A 32 -9.30 -3.19 -7.88
C ALA A 32 -8.40 -4.32 -7.37
N SER A 33 -7.81 -5.12 -8.27
CA SER A 33 -6.84 -6.16 -7.91
C SER A 33 -5.45 -5.61 -7.62
N GLU A 34 -5.12 -4.44 -8.21
CA GLU A 34 -3.81 -3.79 -8.08
C GLU A 34 -3.69 -2.88 -6.86
N VAL A 35 -4.80 -2.52 -6.18
CA VAL A 35 -4.78 -1.62 -5.01
C VAL A 35 -3.85 -2.11 -3.90
N ARG A 36 -3.71 -3.41 -3.73
CA ARG A 36 -2.76 -4.04 -2.80
C ARG A 36 -1.29 -3.70 -3.10
N ASN A 37 -0.98 -3.29 -4.34
CA ASN A 37 0.36 -2.98 -4.82
C ASN A 37 0.71 -1.49 -4.69
N ILE A 38 -0.18 -0.65 -4.16
CA ILE A 38 0.02 0.80 -4.04
C ILE A 38 1.27 1.15 -3.22
N VAL A 39 1.58 0.33 -2.20
CA VAL A 39 2.78 0.48 -1.37
C VAL A 39 4.04 0.31 -2.21
N TYR A 40 4.05 -0.64 -3.13
CA TYR A 40 5.20 -0.89 -4.02
C TYR A 40 5.35 0.20 -5.08
N SER A 41 4.25 0.84 -5.49
CA SER A 41 4.32 2.01 -6.36
C SER A 41 4.98 3.19 -5.66
N ALA A 42 4.66 3.44 -4.40
CA ALA A 42 5.32 4.44 -3.58
C ALA A 42 6.80 4.10 -3.31
N ALA A 43 7.11 2.84 -3.00
CA ALA A 43 8.48 2.35 -2.81
C ALA A 43 9.33 2.54 -4.08
N ARG A 44 8.77 2.28 -5.26
CA ARG A 44 9.43 2.54 -6.54
C ARG A 44 9.75 4.02 -6.71
N SER A 45 8.83 4.91 -6.40
CA SER A 45 9.08 6.36 -6.45
C SER A 45 10.19 6.80 -5.50
N MET A 46 10.35 6.14 -4.33
CA MET A 46 11.49 6.36 -3.43
C MET A 46 12.82 6.00 -4.09
N ALA A 47 12.89 4.87 -4.80
CA ALA A 47 14.09 4.47 -5.53
C ALA A 47 14.50 5.48 -6.61
N TYR A 48 13.57 6.31 -7.06
CA TYR A 48 13.79 7.37 -8.06
C TYR A 48 13.74 8.79 -7.46
N GLY A 49 13.97 8.93 -6.15
CA GLY A 49 14.25 10.20 -5.49
C GLY A 49 13.11 10.87 -4.76
N LEU A 50 11.96 10.19 -4.56
CA LEU A 50 10.93 10.67 -3.65
C LEU A 50 11.35 10.40 -2.20
N PRO A 51 11.36 11.41 -1.29
CA PRO A 51 11.67 11.18 0.12
C PRO A 51 10.69 10.17 0.76
N ARG A 52 11.22 9.34 1.67
CA ARG A 52 10.44 8.28 2.33
C ARG A 52 9.19 8.81 3.03
N GLU A 53 9.30 9.92 3.73
CA GLU A 53 8.14 10.54 4.39
C GLU A 53 7.07 10.95 3.37
N MET A 54 7.48 11.52 2.24
CA MET A 54 6.56 11.93 1.18
C MET A 54 5.92 10.73 0.48
N ALA A 55 6.67 9.63 0.31
CA ALA A 55 6.10 8.37 -0.18
C ALA A 55 5.01 7.85 0.77
N LEU A 56 5.23 7.88 2.09
CA LEU A 56 4.21 7.49 3.07
C LEU A 56 3.00 8.42 3.01
N ARG A 57 3.23 9.74 3.00
CA ARG A 57 2.14 10.73 2.92
C ARG A 57 1.32 10.58 1.64
N SER A 58 1.94 10.21 0.52
CA SER A 58 1.28 10.06 -0.78
C SER A 58 0.29 8.88 -0.85
N ILE A 59 0.38 7.94 0.07
CA ILE A 59 -0.56 6.80 0.18
C ILE A 59 -1.42 6.85 1.45
N THR A 60 -1.29 7.89 2.26
CA THR A 60 -2.02 8.04 3.53
C THR A 60 -2.66 9.42 3.67
N LEU A 61 -1.91 10.42 4.13
CA LEU A 61 -2.43 11.74 4.47
C LEU A 61 -2.83 12.56 3.24
N HIS A 62 -2.02 12.56 2.19
CA HIS A 62 -2.32 13.36 1.00
C HIS A 62 -3.62 12.93 0.31
N PRO A 63 -3.87 11.64 0.02
CA PRO A 63 -5.17 11.24 -0.53
C PRO A 63 -6.32 11.58 0.42
N ALA A 64 -6.17 11.41 1.73
CA ALA A 64 -7.20 11.78 2.69
C ALA A 64 -7.53 13.29 2.65
N GLN A 65 -6.51 14.14 2.51
CA GLN A 65 -6.69 15.59 2.36
C GLN A 65 -7.34 15.94 1.01
N MET A 66 -6.95 15.29 -0.08
CA MET A 66 -7.50 15.54 -1.42
C MET A 66 -9.00 15.24 -1.51
N ILE A 67 -9.47 14.20 -0.81
CA ILE A 67 -10.89 13.85 -0.76
C ILE A 67 -11.64 14.49 0.42
N GLY A 68 -11.00 15.42 1.17
CA GLY A 68 -11.66 16.20 2.21
C GLY A 68 -11.82 15.49 3.56
N VAL A 69 -11.19 14.35 3.79
CA VAL A 69 -11.27 13.60 5.08
C VAL A 69 -9.97 13.67 5.90
N GLY A 70 -9.05 14.55 5.55
CA GLY A 70 -7.74 14.66 6.17
C GLY A 70 -7.77 15.00 7.66
N GLU A 71 -8.83 15.65 8.15
CA GLU A 71 -9.01 15.93 9.60
C GLU A 71 -9.39 14.67 10.40
N ARG A 72 -9.92 13.66 9.74
CA ARG A 72 -10.36 12.42 10.38
C ARG A 72 -9.40 11.25 10.16
N LEU A 73 -8.75 11.17 8.99
CA LEU A 73 -7.97 10.03 8.52
C LEU A 73 -6.60 10.44 7.99
N GLY A 74 -5.78 9.45 7.68
CA GLY A 74 -4.52 9.58 6.93
C GLY A 74 -3.29 9.88 7.79
N SER A 75 -3.42 10.06 9.11
CA SER A 75 -2.28 10.19 10.02
C SER A 75 -2.63 9.73 11.43
N LEU A 76 -1.61 9.31 12.18
CA LEU A 76 -1.72 8.97 13.60
C LEU A 76 -1.59 10.26 14.43
N THR A 77 -2.69 11.00 14.55
CA THR A 77 -2.77 12.25 15.31
C THR A 77 -3.91 12.15 16.31
N VAL A 78 -3.72 12.71 17.49
CA VAL A 78 -4.77 12.76 18.53
C VAL A 78 -6.05 13.39 17.96
N LYS A 79 -7.20 12.83 18.30
CA LYS A 79 -8.54 13.16 17.81
C LYS A 79 -8.90 12.66 16.41
N LYS A 80 -7.99 12.00 15.70
CA LYS A 80 -8.35 11.29 14.46
C LYS A 80 -8.87 9.89 14.73
N GLU A 81 -9.57 9.35 13.77
CA GLU A 81 -10.06 7.98 13.83
C GLU A 81 -8.90 6.97 13.89
N ALA A 82 -9.03 5.98 14.75
CA ALA A 82 -8.04 4.93 14.91
C ALA A 82 -8.14 3.92 13.76
N THR A 83 -7.75 4.36 12.55
CA THR A 83 -7.68 3.53 11.34
C THR A 83 -6.22 3.45 10.91
N PHE A 84 -5.58 2.31 11.20
CA PHE A 84 -4.15 2.09 10.96
C PHE A 84 -3.81 0.60 10.90
N ILE A 85 -2.58 0.30 10.45
CA ILE A 85 -2.01 -1.04 10.41
C ILE A 85 -0.74 -1.09 11.26
N ALA A 86 -0.44 -2.27 11.80
CA ALA A 86 0.86 -2.60 12.39
C ALA A 86 1.59 -3.59 11.47
N VAL A 87 2.85 -3.29 11.15
CA VAL A 87 3.70 -4.07 10.23
C VAL A 87 4.94 -4.57 10.97
N ASN A 88 5.44 -5.74 10.59
CA ASN A 88 6.65 -6.32 11.15
C ASN A 88 7.91 -5.85 10.40
N GLY A 89 8.15 -4.56 10.32
CA GLY A 89 9.31 -4.01 9.63
C GLY A 89 9.00 -2.74 8.86
N ASP A 90 9.76 -2.47 7.80
CA ASP A 90 9.51 -1.32 6.96
C ASP A 90 8.35 -1.61 6.00
N LEU A 91 7.32 -0.77 6.01
CA LEU A 91 6.16 -0.89 5.11
C LEU A 91 6.56 -1.00 3.63
N PHE A 92 7.64 -0.37 3.22
CA PHE A 92 8.13 -0.36 1.84
C PHE A 92 9.02 -1.56 1.48
N ASP A 93 9.35 -2.42 2.45
CA ASP A 93 10.06 -3.66 2.18
C ASP A 93 9.05 -4.77 1.78
N ILE A 94 9.29 -5.43 0.65
CA ILE A 94 8.44 -6.51 0.15
C ILE A 94 8.31 -7.69 1.13
N ARG A 95 9.24 -7.82 2.08
CA ARG A 95 9.22 -8.85 3.13
C ARG A 95 8.35 -8.46 4.33
N ALA A 96 7.96 -7.18 4.43
CA ALA A 96 7.11 -6.73 5.52
C ALA A 96 5.69 -7.28 5.38
N ASN A 97 5.12 -7.69 6.51
CA ASN A 97 3.75 -8.20 6.56
C ASN A 97 2.93 -7.40 7.56
N VAL A 98 1.69 -7.11 7.18
CA VAL A 98 0.71 -6.54 8.10
C VAL A 98 0.38 -7.60 9.16
N GLN A 99 0.59 -7.26 10.42
CA GLN A 99 0.33 -8.14 11.57
C GLN A 99 -1.05 -7.90 12.17
N ARG A 100 -1.48 -6.64 12.21
CA ARG A 100 -2.77 -6.24 12.77
C ARG A 100 -3.30 -5.02 12.01
N MET A 101 -4.62 -4.89 11.96
CA MET A 101 -5.30 -3.76 11.33
C MET A 101 -6.48 -3.31 12.21
N TRP A 102 -6.65 -1.99 12.30
CA TRP A 102 -7.81 -1.38 12.97
C TRP A 102 -8.50 -0.42 12.02
N ILE A 103 -9.83 -0.46 12.02
CA ILE A 103 -10.70 0.48 11.32
C ILE A 103 -11.64 1.07 12.36
N GLU A 104 -11.62 2.39 12.52
CA GLU A 104 -12.42 3.11 13.53
C GLU A 104 -12.23 2.52 14.96
N GLY A 105 -11.01 2.16 15.31
CA GLY A 105 -10.65 1.58 16.59
C GLY A 105 -11.01 0.10 16.77
N LYS A 106 -11.68 -0.53 15.83
CA LYS A 106 -12.02 -1.95 15.86
C LYS A 106 -10.97 -2.77 15.13
N GLU A 107 -10.46 -3.81 15.77
CA GLU A 107 -9.55 -4.74 15.12
C GLU A 107 -10.26 -5.57 14.06
N VAL A 108 -9.64 -5.68 12.89
CA VAL A 108 -10.19 -6.36 11.72
C VAL A 108 -9.40 -7.65 11.46
N ASP A 109 -10.11 -8.74 11.18
CA ASP A 109 -9.50 -9.98 10.74
C ASP A 109 -8.81 -9.80 9.38
N LEU A 110 -7.53 -10.18 9.33
CA LEU A 110 -6.70 -10.10 8.12
C LEU A 110 -6.94 -11.27 7.14
N GLN A 111 -7.81 -12.21 7.48
CA GLN A 111 -8.11 -13.34 6.62
C GLN A 111 -8.80 -12.88 5.31
N SER A 112 -8.18 -13.24 4.20
CA SER A 112 -8.75 -13.05 2.86
C SER A 112 -9.29 -14.36 2.30
N ARG A 113 -10.02 -14.28 1.18
CA ARG A 113 -10.40 -15.48 0.42
C ARG A 113 -9.16 -16.31 0.04
N HIS A 114 -8.06 -15.65 -0.33
CA HIS A 114 -6.83 -16.33 -0.73
C HIS A 114 -6.17 -17.07 0.43
N THR A 115 -6.07 -16.45 1.61
CA THR A 115 -5.49 -17.12 2.79
C THR A 115 -6.35 -18.30 3.23
N ARG A 116 -7.69 -18.18 3.22
CA ARG A 116 -8.60 -19.29 3.52
C ARG A 116 -8.48 -20.45 2.52
N LEU A 117 -8.37 -20.15 1.22
CA LEU A 117 -8.18 -21.18 0.21
C LEU A 117 -6.79 -21.83 0.32
N PHE A 118 -5.76 -21.05 0.61
CA PHE A 118 -4.43 -21.58 0.86
C PHE A 118 -4.44 -22.56 2.03
N GLU A 119 -5.01 -22.17 3.19
CA GLU A 119 -5.13 -23.06 4.35
C GLU A 119 -5.94 -24.33 4.03
N LYS A 120 -7.03 -24.18 3.29
CA LYS A 120 -7.87 -25.33 2.88
C LYS A 120 -7.10 -26.32 2.02
N TYR A 121 -6.23 -25.85 1.13
CA TYR A 121 -5.62 -26.72 0.12
C TYR A 121 -4.17 -27.08 0.39
N ARG A 122 -3.44 -26.41 1.27
CA ARG A 122 -2.03 -26.70 1.57
C ARG A 122 -1.80 -28.13 2.11
N HIS A 123 -2.81 -28.71 2.75
CA HIS A 123 -2.78 -30.08 3.29
C HIS A 123 -3.45 -31.10 2.37
N ARG A 124 -3.83 -30.72 1.15
CA ARG A 124 -4.46 -31.64 0.21
C ARG A 124 -3.50 -32.80 -0.09
N PRO A 125 -3.97 -34.09 0.00
CA PRO A 125 -3.17 -35.23 -0.39
C PRO A 125 -2.68 -35.06 -1.83
N ARG A 126 -1.40 -35.34 -2.06
CA ARG A 126 -0.85 -35.34 -3.44
C ARG A 126 -1.41 -36.53 -4.19
N PRO A 127 -1.77 -36.37 -5.48
CA PRO A 127 -2.12 -37.49 -6.31
C PRO A 127 -0.99 -38.54 -6.34
N ALA A 128 -1.35 -39.81 -6.25
CA ALA A 128 -0.37 -40.90 -6.37
C ALA A 128 0.36 -40.77 -7.71
N GLY A 129 1.70 -40.75 -7.71
CA GLY A 129 2.52 -40.69 -8.91
C GLY A 129 3.26 -39.37 -9.16
N LEU A 130 3.00 -38.29 -8.46
CA LEU A 130 3.83 -37.09 -8.52
C LEU A 130 5.05 -37.22 -7.61
N LYS A 131 6.21 -37.53 -8.20
CA LYS A 131 7.52 -37.45 -7.52
C LYS A 131 7.84 -35.97 -7.22
N LYS A 132 8.62 -35.76 -6.10
CA LYS A 132 9.19 -34.45 -5.76
C LYS A 132 10.10 -33.93 -6.84
#